data_f72b6f09590a7e533bd5b5da43beb2c4
#
_entry.id   f72b6f09590a7e533bd5b5da43beb2c4
#
_cell.length_a   1.000
_cell.length_b   1.000
_cell.length_c   1.000
_cell.angle_alpha   90.00
_cell.angle_beta   90.00
_cell.angle_gamma   90.00
#
_symmetry.space_group_name_H-M   'P 1'
#
loop_
_entity.id
_entity.type
_entity.pdbx_description
1 polymer ?
#
loop_
_entity_poly.entity_id
_entity_poly.type
_entity_poly.pdbx_seq_one_letter_code
_entity_poly.pdbx_strand_id
1 'polypeptide(L)'
;EKYPVYKEKVILSRLGTMDQGLAILPQSMDEFRLVSCSTVSPIKRIHLIVEALAQIKNIRVRWDHYGDGLLLSDIKCLAVKLLHGNIHWHFHGYVDNQTLMSIYQKKPYHLFLNVSSSEGVPVSIMEAMSFGIPCVATDVGGTKEVIENYKNGILLSSDFKPKELAGWI
;
A
#
# COMPACT_ATOMS: atom_id res chain seq x y z
N GLU A 1 15.65 22.78 12.17
CA GLU A 1 16.54 23.43 11.20
C GLU A 1 17.99 23.11 11.57
N LYS A 2 18.59 22.17 10.82
CA LYS A 2 19.94 21.64 11.12
C LYS A 2 21.07 22.56 10.60
N TYR A 3 20.75 23.44 9.63
CA TYR A 3 21.74 24.29 8.95
C TYR A 3 21.17 25.69 8.65
N PRO A 4 20.98 26.54 9.65
CA PRO A 4 20.34 27.86 9.47
C PRO A 4 21.13 28.81 8.54
N VAL A 5 22.45 28.66 8.48
CA VAL A 5 23.35 29.52 7.65
C VAL A 5 23.11 29.34 6.15
N TYR A 6 22.49 28.23 5.72
CA TYR A 6 22.24 27.92 4.31
C TYR A 6 20.77 28.07 3.91
N LYS A 7 19.90 28.58 4.77
CA LYS A 7 18.45 28.67 4.55
C LYS A 7 18.09 29.36 3.21
N GLU A 8 18.81 30.43 2.87
CA GLU A 8 18.58 31.17 1.61
C GLU A 8 19.08 30.44 0.35
N LYS A 9 19.89 29.37 0.53
CA LYS A 9 20.46 28.58 -0.57
C LYS A 9 19.71 27.26 -0.76
N VAL A 10 18.70 26.97 0.07
CA VAL A 10 17.95 25.70 0.05
C VAL A 10 16.58 25.93 -0.54
N ILE A 11 16.29 25.26 -1.63
CA ILE A 11 14.97 25.22 -2.24
C ILE A 11 14.34 23.86 -1.92
N LEU A 12 13.14 23.86 -1.34
CA LEU A 12 12.36 22.64 -1.15
C LEU A 12 11.76 22.24 -2.49
N SER A 13 12.22 21.11 -3.05
CA SER A 13 11.59 20.44 -4.17
C SER A 13 10.91 19.17 -3.68
N ARG A 14 9.59 19.08 -3.86
CA ARG A 14 8.84 17.88 -3.48
C ARG A 14 9.01 16.80 -4.53
N LEU A 15 9.14 15.56 -4.07
CA LEU A 15 9.12 14.41 -4.95
C LEU A 15 7.72 14.25 -5.55
N GLY A 16 7.64 13.85 -6.82
CA GLY A 16 6.40 13.58 -7.54
C GLY A 16 6.52 12.31 -8.37
N THR A 17 5.44 11.93 -9.00
CA THR A 17 5.39 10.89 -10.03
C THR A 17 4.72 11.43 -11.27
N MET A 18 4.91 10.75 -12.41
CA MET A 18 4.26 11.14 -13.66
C MET A 18 2.78 10.79 -13.61
N ASP A 19 1.95 11.64 -14.19
CA ASP A 19 0.55 11.32 -14.44
C ASP A 19 0.48 10.19 -15.47
N GLN A 20 -0.10 9.07 -15.08
CA GLN A 20 -0.24 7.86 -15.89
C GLN A 20 -1.67 7.71 -16.44
N GLY A 21 -2.56 8.65 -16.14
CA GLY A 21 -3.99 8.54 -16.40
C GLY A 21 -4.70 7.58 -15.44
N LEU A 22 -6.02 7.59 -15.47
CA LEU A 22 -6.82 6.79 -14.54
C LEU A 22 -6.77 5.30 -14.89
N ALA A 23 -6.73 4.46 -13.87
CA ALA A 23 -6.93 3.02 -13.98
C ALA A 23 -8.36 2.66 -14.39
N ILE A 24 -8.55 1.41 -14.80
CA ILE A 24 -9.89 0.83 -14.93
C ILE A 24 -10.51 0.79 -13.54
N LEU A 25 -11.63 1.50 -13.35
CA LEU A 25 -12.34 1.49 -12.08
C LEU A 25 -13.04 0.14 -11.86
N PRO A 26 -13.04 -0.36 -10.61
CA PRO A 26 -13.83 -1.54 -10.27
C PRO A 26 -15.31 -1.31 -10.55
N GLN A 27 -15.93 -2.23 -11.30
CA GLN A 27 -17.37 -2.13 -11.68
C GLN A 27 -18.28 -2.96 -10.76
N SER A 28 -17.71 -3.86 -9.97
CA SER A 28 -18.46 -4.75 -9.08
C SER A 28 -17.80 -4.79 -7.71
N MET A 29 -18.62 -4.90 -6.67
CA MET A 29 -18.23 -5.15 -5.29
C MET A 29 -18.28 -6.63 -4.90
N ASP A 30 -18.46 -7.54 -5.87
CA ASP A 30 -18.49 -8.99 -5.59
C ASP A 30 -17.17 -9.52 -5.03
N GLU A 31 -16.05 -8.88 -5.39
CA GLU A 31 -14.73 -9.16 -4.86
C GLU A 31 -13.97 -7.84 -4.64
N PHE A 32 -13.66 -7.53 -3.40
CA PHE A 32 -12.87 -6.35 -3.05
C PHE A 32 -11.40 -6.60 -3.36
N ARG A 33 -10.81 -5.82 -4.28
CA ARG A 33 -9.45 -6.04 -4.79
C ARG A 33 -8.46 -5.08 -4.19
N LEU A 34 -7.50 -5.64 -3.47
CA LEU A 34 -6.44 -4.94 -2.80
C LEU A 34 -5.12 -5.12 -3.51
N VAL A 35 -4.29 -4.12 -3.47
CA VAL A 35 -2.91 -4.19 -3.92
C VAL A 35 -1.95 -3.58 -2.90
N SER A 36 -0.77 -4.15 -2.81
CA SER A 36 0.37 -3.59 -2.09
C SER A 36 1.66 -3.83 -2.87
N CYS A 37 2.61 -2.90 -2.79
CA CYS A 37 3.90 -3.01 -3.46
C CYS A 37 5.01 -2.54 -2.54
N SER A 38 5.91 -3.45 -2.19
CA SER A 38 7.11 -3.14 -1.39
C SER A 38 8.05 -4.35 -1.31
N THR A 39 9.28 -4.13 -0.85
CA THR A 39 10.10 -5.24 -0.36
C THR A 39 9.44 -5.91 0.84
N VAL A 40 9.54 -7.24 0.94
CA VAL A 40 9.02 -7.99 2.10
C VAL A 40 10.09 -8.02 3.21
N SER A 41 10.08 -6.98 4.03
CA SER A 41 11.05 -6.72 5.10
C SER A 41 10.37 -6.34 6.41
N PRO A 42 11.07 -6.35 7.56
CA PRO A 42 10.49 -5.98 8.85
C PRO A 42 9.86 -4.58 8.86
N ILE A 43 10.49 -3.62 8.17
CA ILE A 43 10.01 -2.23 8.09
C ILE A 43 8.66 -2.13 7.38
N LYS A 44 8.42 -2.97 6.36
CA LYS A 44 7.20 -2.95 5.54
C LYS A 44 6.00 -3.64 6.18
N ARG A 45 6.21 -4.40 7.24
CA ARG A 45 5.19 -5.00 8.12
C ARG A 45 4.05 -5.74 7.41
N ILE A 46 4.33 -6.43 6.30
CA ILE A 46 3.31 -7.11 5.46
C ILE A 46 2.48 -8.12 6.27
N HIS A 47 3.01 -8.65 7.38
CA HIS A 47 2.26 -9.50 8.31
C HIS A 47 0.99 -8.82 8.84
N LEU A 48 1.00 -7.48 9.06
CA LEU A 48 -0.18 -6.76 9.53
C LEU A 48 -1.32 -6.74 8.51
N ILE A 49 -0.99 -6.77 7.20
CA ILE A 49 -2.00 -6.95 6.15
C ILE A 49 -2.63 -8.33 6.26
N VAL A 50 -1.80 -9.39 6.42
CA VAL A 50 -2.30 -10.76 6.59
C VAL A 50 -3.22 -10.87 7.81
N GLU A 51 -2.78 -10.32 8.95
CA GLU A 51 -3.55 -10.33 10.20
C GLU A 51 -4.87 -9.53 10.10
N ALA A 52 -4.88 -8.43 9.35
CA ALA A 52 -6.10 -7.65 9.09
C ALA A 52 -7.07 -8.44 8.20
N LEU A 53 -6.57 -9.00 7.10
CA LEU A 53 -7.38 -9.81 6.18
C LEU A 53 -8.00 -11.03 6.86
N ALA A 54 -7.30 -11.66 7.81
CA ALA A 54 -7.82 -12.78 8.58
C ALA A 54 -9.06 -12.45 9.42
N GLN A 55 -9.31 -11.16 9.69
CA GLN A 55 -10.48 -10.70 10.46
C GLN A 55 -11.71 -10.44 9.59
N ILE A 56 -11.54 -10.37 8.27
CA ILE A 56 -12.63 -10.10 7.32
C ILE A 56 -13.39 -11.40 7.04
N LYS A 57 -14.71 -11.42 7.30
CA LYS A 57 -15.55 -12.62 7.14
C LYS A 57 -16.68 -12.46 6.12
N ASN A 58 -17.15 -11.23 5.90
CA ASN A 58 -18.44 -10.99 5.26
C ASN A 58 -18.35 -10.61 3.77
N ILE A 59 -17.13 -10.39 3.25
CA ILE A 59 -16.88 -10.03 1.85
C ILE A 59 -15.81 -10.93 1.26
N ARG A 60 -15.84 -11.10 -0.04
CA ARG A 60 -14.73 -11.71 -0.77
C ARG A 60 -13.64 -10.67 -1.02
N VAL A 61 -12.40 -11.02 -0.73
CA VAL A 61 -11.25 -10.15 -0.92
C VAL A 61 -10.21 -10.87 -1.79
N ARG A 62 -9.67 -10.14 -2.76
CA ARG A 62 -8.46 -10.53 -3.47
C ARG A 62 -7.34 -9.56 -3.11
N TRP A 63 -6.22 -10.09 -2.67
CA TRP A 63 -5.03 -9.30 -2.38
C TRP A 63 -3.86 -9.74 -3.24
N ASP A 64 -3.34 -8.81 -4.04
CA ASP A 64 -2.12 -8.96 -4.83
C ASP A 64 -0.98 -8.20 -4.17
N HIS A 65 0.13 -8.88 -3.86
CA HIS A 65 1.34 -8.23 -3.38
C HIS A 65 2.45 -8.33 -4.42
N TYR A 66 3.03 -7.18 -4.78
CA TYR A 66 4.17 -7.06 -5.68
C TYR A 66 5.42 -6.70 -4.88
N GLY A 67 6.44 -7.51 -4.99
CA GLY A 67 7.72 -7.36 -4.29
C GLY A 67 8.24 -8.67 -3.74
N ASP A 68 9.50 -8.65 -3.39
CA ASP A 68 10.25 -9.77 -2.84
C ASP A 68 11.04 -9.32 -1.61
N GLY A 69 11.62 -10.25 -0.88
CA GLY A 69 12.46 -9.93 0.27
C GLY A 69 12.63 -11.07 1.26
N LEU A 70 13.45 -10.81 2.26
CA LEU A 70 13.90 -11.83 3.22
C LEU A 70 12.74 -12.54 3.96
N LEU A 71 11.64 -11.84 4.20
CA LEU A 71 10.49 -12.39 4.95
C LEU A 71 9.40 -12.99 4.06
N LEU A 72 9.59 -13.06 2.73
CA LEU A 72 8.53 -13.52 1.81
C LEU A 72 8.02 -14.92 2.17
N SER A 73 8.93 -15.85 2.47
CA SER A 73 8.56 -17.22 2.86
C SER A 73 7.74 -17.27 4.16
N ASP A 74 8.15 -16.49 5.17
CA ASP A 74 7.46 -16.43 6.47
C ASP A 74 6.06 -15.83 6.30
N ILE A 75 5.94 -14.77 5.49
CA ILE A 75 4.65 -14.13 5.22
C ILE A 75 3.72 -15.06 4.43
N LYS A 76 4.25 -15.82 3.47
CA LYS A 76 3.47 -16.85 2.76
C LYS A 76 2.97 -17.94 3.71
N CYS A 77 3.82 -18.43 4.61
CA CYS A 77 3.42 -19.40 5.64
C CYS A 77 2.33 -18.84 6.56
N LEU A 78 2.47 -17.58 6.99
CA LEU A 78 1.47 -16.89 7.79
C LEU A 78 0.14 -16.75 7.03
N ALA A 79 0.17 -16.39 5.75
CA ALA A 79 -1.00 -16.27 4.91
C ALA A 79 -1.72 -17.63 4.75
N VAL A 80 -0.99 -18.71 4.48
CA VAL A 80 -1.55 -20.08 4.41
C VAL A 80 -2.24 -20.45 5.73
N LYS A 81 -1.65 -20.07 6.87
CA LYS A 81 -2.18 -20.38 8.20
C LYS A 81 -3.44 -19.60 8.55
N LEU A 82 -3.52 -18.33 8.16
CA LEU A 82 -4.56 -17.41 8.65
C LEU A 82 -5.65 -17.07 7.63
N LEU A 83 -5.33 -17.10 6.33
CA LEU A 83 -6.26 -16.66 5.29
C LEU A 83 -7.00 -17.86 4.69
N HIS A 84 -8.32 -17.83 4.74
CA HIS A 84 -9.17 -18.93 4.27
C HIS A 84 -10.39 -18.43 3.51
N GLY A 85 -11.00 -19.32 2.74
CA GLY A 85 -12.34 -19.20 2.19
C GLY A 85 -12.56 -17.96 1.32
N ASN A 86 -12.94 -16.88 1.95
CA ASN A 86 -13.28 -15.63 1.29
C ASN A 86 -12.09 -14.72 0.93
N ILE A 87 -10.87 -15.08 1.36
CA ILE A 87 -9.66 -14.29 1.09
C ILE A 87 -8.78 -15.01 0.08
N HIS A 88 -8.71 -14.47 -1.14
CA HIS A 88 -7.77 -14.92 -2.17
C HIS A 88 -6.54 -14.01 -2.14
N TRP A 89 -5.36 -14.57 -2.18
CA TRP A 89 -4.12 -13.80 -2.14
C TRP A 89 -3.06 -14.36 -3.09
N HIS A 90 -2.23 -13.46 -3.60
CA HIS A 90 -1.10 -13.82 -4.46
C HIS A 90 0.11 -12.93 -4.23
N PHE A 91 1.27 -13.54 -4.02
CA PHE A 91 2.58 -12.88 -4.00
C PHE A 91 3.25 -13.06 -5.35
N HIS A 92 3.34 -11.99 -6.12
CA HIS A 92 3.86 -12.00 -7.50
C HIS A 92 5.40 -11.96 -7.55
N GLY A 93 6.08 -11.71 -6.41
CA GLY A 93 7.50 -11.47 -6.38
C GLY A 93 7.87 -10.10 -6.95
N TYR A 94 9.16 -9.93 -7.26
CA TYR A 94 9.63 -8.69 -7.87
C TYR A 94 9.07 -8.51 -9.28
N VAL A 95 8.63 -7.31 -9.57
CA VAL A 95 8.29 -6.84 -10.92
C VAL A 95 8.97 -5.49 -11.15
N ASP A 96 9.38 -5.22 -12.38
CA ASP A 96 9.91 -3.90 -12.74
C ASP A 96 8.81 -2.82 -12.69
N ASN A 97 9.24 -1.57 -12.57
CA ASN A 97 8.32 -0.44 -12.40
C ASN A 97 7.37 -0.29 -13.60
N GLN A 98 7.86 -0.45 -14.83
CA GLN A 98 7.02 -0.31 -16.04
C GLN A 98 5.91 -1.35 -16.08
N THR A 99 6.24 -2.59 -15.72
CA THR A 99 5.27 -3.69 -15.58
C THR A 99 4.25 -3.38 -14.50
N LEU A 100 4.69 -2.87 -13.34
CA LEU A 100 3.79 -2.48 -12.23
C LEU A 100 2.81 -1.38 -12.66
N MET A 101 3.30 -0.34 -13.34
CA MET A 101 2.43 0.73 -13.87
C MET A 101 1.37 0.18 -14.84
N SER A 102 1.77 -0.73 -15.74
CA SER A 102 0.84 -1.41 -16.65
C SER A 102 -0.21 -2.26 -15.90
N ILE A 103 0.18 -2.88 -14.78
CA ILE A 103 -0.73 -3.63 -13.92
C ILE A 103 -1.75 -2.70 -13.26
N TYR A 104 -1.32 -1.58 -12.67
CA TYR A 104 -2.21 -0.59 -12.06
C TYR A 104 -3.21 -0.03 -13.06
N GLN A 105 -2.77 0.25 -14.29
CA GLN A 105 -3.64 0.75 -15.35
C GLN A 105 -4.72 -0.25 -15.77
N LYS A 106 -4.39 -1.55 -15.83
CA LYS A 106 -5.24 -2.59 -16.42
C LYS A 106 -6.09 -3.38 -15.41
N LYS A 107 -5.67 -3.43 -14.14
CA LYS A 107 -6.39 -4.16 -13.09
C LYS A 107 -7.22 -3.22 -12.23
N PRO A 108 -8.52 -3.51 -12.04
CA PRO A 108 -9.40 -2.67 -11.23
C PRO A 108 -9.16 -2.91 -9.73
N TYR A 109 -8.22 -2.20 -9.14
CA TYR A 109 -7.99 -2.24 -7.70
C TYR A 109 -8.88 -1.23 -6.97
N HIS A 110 -9.46 -1.63 -5.84
CA HIS A 110 -10.26 -0.79 -4.98
C HIS A 110 -9.40 0.00 -3.99
N LEU A 111 -8.27 -0.59 -3.55
CA LEU A 111 -7.46 0.00 -2.49
C LEU A 111 -6.00 -0.43 -2.59
N PHE A 112 -5.10 0.53 -2.38
CA PHE A 112 -3.68 0.30 -2.17
C PHE A 112 -3.34 0.34 -0.69
N LEU A 113 -2.51 -0.61 -0.21
CA LEU A 113 -2.12 -0.72 1.19
C LEU A 113 -0.62 -0.49 1.38
N ASN A 114 -0.27 0.42 2.30
CA ASN A 114 1.11 0.60 2.79
C ASN A 114 1.11 0.67 4.32
N VAL A 115 1.64 -0.36 4.97
CA VAL A 115 1.63 -0.48 6.44
C VAL A 115 3.03 -0.35 7.05
N SER A 116 3.93 0.35 6.40
CA SER A 116 5.32 0.52 6.80
C SER A 116 5.46 1.16 8.19
N SER A 117 6.49 0.80 8.92
CA SER A 117 6.85 1.48 10.19
C SER A 117 7.74 2.70 9.98
N SER A 118 8.33 2.84 8.78
CA SER A 118 9.15 3.98 8.39
C SER A 118 9.13 4.14 6.88
N GLU A 119 9.02 5.38 6.43
CA GLU A 119 9.11 5.79 5.01
C GLU A 119 9.88 7.10 4.91
N GLY A 120 10.51 7.33 3.74
CA GLY A 120 10.81 8.69 3.29
C GLY A 120 9.55 9.35 2.76
N VAL A 121 9.55 9.79 1.50
CA VAL A 121 8.30 10.06 0.78
C VAL A 121 7.97 8.80 -0.03
N PRO A 122 6.84 8.11 0.24
CA PRO A 122 6.59 6.78 -0.31
C PRO A 122 6.19 6.82 -1.79
N VAL A 123 7.13 6.51 -2.68
CA VAL A 123 6.92 6.51 -4.15
C VAL A 123 5.79 5.57 -4.54
N SER A 124 5.71 4.39 -3.94
CA SER A 124 4.66 3.39 -4.25
C SER A 124 3.23 3.89 -3.99
N ILE A 125 3.05 4.76 -2.99
CA ILE A 125 1.76 5.42 -2.75
C ILE A 125 1.48 6.44 -3.85
N MET A 126 2.46 7.29 -4.21
CA MET A 126 2.29 8.27 -5.28
C MET A 126 1.97 7.60 -6.62
N GLU A 127 2.64 6.49 -6.92
CA GLU A 127 2.38 5.68 -8.11
C GLU A 127 0.95 5.15 -8.13
N ALA A 128 0.48 4.51 -7.07
CA ALA A 128 -0.89 4.01 -6.99
C ALA A 128 -1.92 5.15 -7.12
N MET A 129 -1.69 6.26 -6.43
CA MET A 129 -2.58 7.43 -6.48
C MET A 129 -2.60 8.11 -7.85
N SER A 130 -1.51 8.06 -8.63
CA SER A 130 -1.48 8.61 -9.99
C SER A 130 -2.43 7.89 -10.96
N PHE A 131 -2.85 6.67 -10.62
CA PHE A 131 -3.90 5.92 -11.31
C PHE A 131 -5.30 6.10 -10.70
N GLY A 132 -5.45 6.93 -9.68
CA GLY A 132 -6.71 7.12 -8.96
C GLY A 132 -7.04 5.98 -7.99
N ILE A 133 -6.08 5.11 -7.64
CA ILE A 133 -6.29 4.04 -6.65
C ILE A 133 -6.23 4.66 -5.24
N PRO A 134 -7.31 4.61 -4.45
CA PRO A 134 -7.30 5.10 -3.07
C PRO A 134 -6.27 4.37 -2.21
N CYS A 135 -5.69 5.05 -1.22
CA CYS A 135 -4.65 4.48 -0.38
C CYS A 135 -5.03 4.47 1.10
N VAL A 136 -4.73 3.37 1.79
CA VAL A 136 -4.64 3.32 3.26
C VAL A 136 -3.18 3.11 3.62
N ALA A 137 -2.63 4.02 4.41
CA ALA A 137 -1.22 3.97 4.78
C ALA A 137 -0.98 4.38 6.23
N THR A 138 0.15 3.97 6.79
CA THR A 138 0.59 4.47 8.11
C THR A 138 1.14 5.89 8.01
N ASP A 139 0.80 6.72 9.00
CA ASP A 139 1.36 8.08 9.17
C ASP A 139 2.78 7.99 9.71
N VAL A 140 3.73 7.77 8.82
CA VAL A 140 5.16 7.69 9.12
C VAL A 140 5.97 8.43 8.07
N GLY A 141 7.05 9.09 8.50
CA GLY A 141 7.93 9.83 7.60
C GLY A 141 7.19 10.87 6.77
N GLY A 142 7.41 10.85 5.46
CA GLY A 142 6.78 11.74 4.50
C GLY A 142 5.41 11.29 3.98
N THR A 143 4.78 10.26 4.55
CA THR A 143 3.47 9.77 4.06
C THR A 143 2.41 10.87 4.06
N LYS A 144 2.38 11.71 5.10
CA LYS A 144 1.46 12.86 5.20
C LYS A 144 1.76 14.00 4.21
N GLU A 145 2.87 13.96 3.50
CA GLU A 145 3.11 14.90 2.40
C GLU A 145 2.33 14.51 1.14
N VAL A 146 1.92 13.25 1.05
CA VAL A 146 1.21 12.66 -0.09
C VAL A 146 -0.26 12.42 0.23
N ILE A 147 -0.58 11.92 1.43
CA ILE A 147 -1.94 11.62 1.86
C ILE A 147 -2.47 12.72 2.78
N GLU A 148 -3.52 13.39 2.35
CA GLU A 148 -4.37 14.23 3.19
C GLU A 148 -5.53 13.37 3.72
N ASN A 149 -5.48 13.08 5.04
CA ASN A 149 -6.37 12.12 5.69
C ASN A 149 -7.85 12.43 5.44
N TYR A 150 -8.64 11.42 5.09
CA TYR A 150 -10.07 11.49 4.71
C TYR A 150 -10.39 12.27 3.43
N LYS A 151 -9.40 12.76 2.69
CA LYS A 151 -9.63 13.51 1.45
C LYS A 151 -9.18 12.72 0.22
N ASN A 152 -7.93 12.25 0.22
CA ASN A 152 -7.38 11.47 -0.89
C ASN A 152 -6.87 10.08 -0.47
N GLY A 153 -7.01 9.73 0.80
CA GLY A 153 -6.64 8.45 1.38
C GLY A 153 -6.85 8.44 2.89
N ILE A 154 -6.43 7.36 3.53
CA ILE A 154 -6.55 7.18 4.98
C ILE A 154 -5.16 7.03 5.59
N LEU A 155 -4.91 7.78 6.66
CA LEU A 155 -3.72 7.64 7.49
C LEU A 155 -4.06 6.91 8.78
N LEU A 156 -3.40 5.76 8.98
CA LEU A 156 -3.45 5.00 10.24
C LEU A 156 -2.32 5.45 11.16
N SER A 157 -2.53 5.39 12.46
CA SER A 157 -1.45 5.55 13.44
C SER A 157 -0.32 4.54 13.19
N SER A 158 0.92 4.89 13.51
CA SER A 158 2.07 3.98 13.36
C SER A 158 1.95 2.70 14.18
N ASP A 159 1.17 2.71 15.24
CA ASP A 159 0.88 1.61 16.16
C ASP A 159 -0.52 1.01 16.00
N PHE A 160 -1.17 1.27 14.87
CA PHE A 160 -2.51 0.76 14.55
C PHE A 160 -2.60 -0.76 14.77
N LYS A 161 -3.80 -1.23 15.09
CA LYS A 161 -4.07 -2.67 15.22
C LYS A 161 -4.64 -3.23 13.91
N PRO A 162 -4.38 -4.51 13.56
CA PRO A 162 -4.92 -5.14 12.36
C PRO A 162 -6.43 -4.96 12.18
N LYS A 163 -7.19 -4.90 13.29
CA LYS A 163 -8.64 -4.64 13.28
C LYS A 163 -9.00 -3.26 12.69
N GLU A 164 -8.17 -2.26 12.92
CA GLU A 164 -8.40 -0.92 12.36
C GLU A 164 -8.21 -0.95 10.84
N LEU A 165 -7.16 -1.60 10.35
CA LEU A 165 -6.96 -1.79 8.91
C LEU A 165 -8.10 -2.60 8.29
N ALA A 166 -8.55 -3.67 8.94
CA ALA A 166 -9.68 -4.47 8.49
C ALA A 166 -10.99 -3.67 8.38
N GLY A 167 -11.16 -2.64 9.21
CA GLY A 167 -12.32 -1.75 9.17
C GLY A 167 -12.34 -0.79 7.97
N TRP A 168 -11.23 -0.63 7.26
CA TRP A 168 -11.12 0.17 6.04
C TRP A 168 -11.21 -0.65 4.75
N ILE A 169 -11.26 -1.95 4.88
CA ILE A 169 -11.44 -2.92 3.79
C ILE A 169 -12.88 -3.40 3.72
#